data_880310916b7ce297b2b342198b8f73ae
#
_entry.id   880310916b7ce297b2b342198b8f73ae
#
_cell.length_a   1.000
_cell.length_b   1.000
_cell.length_c   1.000
_cell.angle_alpha   90.00
_cell.angle_beta   90.00
_cell.angle_gamma   90.00
#
_symmetry.space_group_name_H-M   'P 1'
#
loop_
_entity.id
_entity.type
_entity.pdbx_description
1 polymer ?
#
loop_
_entity_poly.entity_id
_entity_poly.type
_entity_poly.pdbx_seq_one_letter_code
_entity_poly.pdbx_strand_id
1 'polypeptide(L)'
;PRLDAPGPVFFLVIDCMRYDQWLVMEQHLRDMFTVEKDFYFGILPSATPYARNAIFSGYFPSDIERVFPNLWSTGDDDDYSMNKYEKEFLEKLLERRRVKLRSDLKYIKIIDPEYGKQMVSNISSLVKNHLTAIVVNFVDMLAHSRSDFPILKEIAPDESAYRSLTNTWFTHSSLFSMFKQLARTPNATIVVTTDHGSVRCLRGSKVVGDRETSTNLRYKYGRNVKADARHALHISRPEQYRLPRRGMTTNYIIAKEDFY
;
A
#
# COMPACT_ATOMS: atom_id res chain seq x y z
N PRO A 1 -18.35 8.00 7.49
CA PRO A 1 -19.71 7.61 7.07
C PRO A 1 -19.96 6.10 7.10
N ARG A 2 -19.01 5.25 6.61
CA ARG A 2 -19.22 3.79 6.60
C ARG A 2 -19.19 3.17 8.01
N LEU A 3 -18.54 3.80 8.97
CA LEU A 3 -18.52 3.36 10.36
C LEU A 3 -19.81 3.69 11.13
N ASP A 4 -20.70 4.48 10.57
CA ASP A 4 -22.01 4.78 11.19
C ASP A 4 -23.05 3.70 10.86
N ALA A 5 -22.79 2.87 9.85
CA ALA A 5 -23.67 1.78 9.46
C ALA A 5 -23.67 0.63 10.49
N PRO A 6 -24.78 -0.14 10.60
CA PRO A 6 -24.75 -1.36 11.39
C PRO A 6 -23.85 -2.41 10.76
N GLY A 7 -23.22 -3.24 11.57
CA GLY A 7 -22.36 -4.32 11.10
C GLY A 7 -20.86 -4.02 11.22
N PRO A 8 -20.02 -5.02 10.95
CA PRO A 8 -18.57 -4.90 10.96
C PRO A 8 -18.07 -4.20 9.71
N VAL A 9 -17.02 -3.41 9.85
CA VAL A 9 -16.30 -2.78 8.75
C VAL A 9 -14.91 -3.39 8.63
N PHE A 10 -14.59 -3.88 7.44
CA PHE A 10 -13.26 -4.38 7.10
C PHE A 10 -12.59 -3.37 6.16
N PHE A 11 -11.45 -2.84 6.58
CA PHE A 11 -10.64 -1.94 5.78
C PHE A 11 -9.40 -2.68 5.29
N LEU A 12 -9.39 -3.06 4.01
CA LEU A 12 -8.33 -3.84 3.38
C LEU A 12 -7.43 -2.95 2.55
N VAL A 13 -6.14 -2.94 2.87
CA VAL A 13 -5.10 -2.35 2.04
C VAL A 13 -4.32 -3.48 1.38
N ILE A 14 -4.46 -3.62 0.06
CA ILE A 14 -3.70 -4.60 -0.72
C ILE A 14 -2.49 -3.87 -1.30
N ASP A 15 -1.32 -4.18 -0.75
CA ASP A 15 -0.05 -3.55 -1.07
C ASP A 15 0.31 -3.71 -2.55
N CYS A 16 0.67 -2.63 -3.22
CA CYS A 16 1.12 -2.60 -4.62
C CYS A 16 0.08 -3.09 -5.65
N MET A 17 -1.22 -3.12 -5.29
CA MET A 17 -2.26 -3.61 -6.19
C MET A 17 -2.58 -2.58 -7.28
N ARG A 18 -2.43 -2.94 -8.54
CA ARG A 18 -2.84 -2.14 -9.69
C ARG A 18 -4.34 -2.27 -9.97
N TYR A 19 -4.91 -1.27 -10.62
CA TYR A 19 -6.31 -1.29 -10.98
C TYR A 19 -6.70 -2.43 -11.94
N ASP A 20 -5.82 -2.78 -12.89
CA ASP A 20 -6.06 -3.90 -13.81
C ASP A 20 -6.02 -5.27 -13.11
N GLN A 21 -5.26 -5.40 -12.03
CA GLN A 21 -5.31 -6.58 -11.15
C GLN A 21 -6.60 -6.61 -10.33
N TRP A 22 -7.05 -5.46 -9.82
CA TRP A 22 -8.36 -5.38 -9.18
C TRP A 22 -9.48 -5.84 -10.10
N LEU A 23 -9.47 -5.42 -11.37
CA LEU A 23 -10.53 -5.76 -12.32
C LEU A 23 -10.68 -7.28 -12.53
N VAL A 24 -9.60 -8.04 -12.50
CA VAL A 24 -9.70 -9.52 -12.60
C VAL A 24 -10.15 -10.18 -11.30
N MET A 25 -9.81 -9.58 -10.15
CA MET A 25 -10.28 -10.05 -8.84
C MET A 25 -11.76 -9.73 -8.61
N GLU A 26 -12.20 -8.53 -8.98
CA GLU A 26 -13.57 -8.04 -8.82
C GLU A 26 -14.61 -8.97 -9.46
N GLN A 27 -14.28 -9.58 -10.59
CA GLN A 27 -15.19 -10.49 -11.30
C GLN A 27 -15.69 -11.64 -10.40
N HIS A 28 -14.84 -12.14 -9.51
CA HIS A 28 -15.18 -13.20 -8.56
C HIS A 28 -15.99 -12.71 -7.35
N LEU A 29 -16.11 -11.41 -7.17
CA LEU A 29 -16.78 -10.79 -6.03
C LEU A 29 -18.19 -10.29 -6.37
N ARG A 30 -18.51 -10.07 -7.65
CA ARG A 30 -19.76 -9.45 -8.10
C ARG A 30 -21.01 -10.25 -7.74
N ASP A 31 -20.92 -11.57 -7.71
CA ASP A 31 -22.06 -12.44 -7.31
C ASP A 31 -22.28 -12.44 -5.78
N MET A 32 -21.31 -11.95 -5.02
CA MET A 32 -21.33 -11.95 -3.56
C MET A 32 -21.54 -10.56 -2.94
N PHE A 33 -21.20 -9.50 -3.67
CA PHE A 33 -21.21 -8.13 -3.16
C PHE A 33 -21.73 -7.15 -4.20
N THR A 34 -22.42 -6.11 -3.74
CA THR A 34 -22.61 -4.88 -4.52
C THR A 34 -21.32 -4.06 -4.44
N VAL A 35 -20.64 -3.87 -5.58
CA VAL A 35 -19.37 -3.19 -5.66
C VAL A 35 -19.55 -1.74 -6.11
N GLU A 36 -19.21 -0.80 -5.25
CA GLU A 36 -19.07 0.62 -5.58
C GLU A 36 -17.59 0.96 -5.79
N LYS A 37 -17.29 1.79 -6.78
CA LYS A 37 -15.90 2.19 -7.08
C LYS A 37 -15.75 3.70 -7.03
N ASP A 38 -14.64 4.12 -6.44
CA ASP A 38 -14.21 5.52 -6.42
C ASP A 38 -12.71 5.59 -6.66
N PHE A 39 -12.20 6.77 -7.03
CA PHE A 39 -10.80 6.98 -7.37
C PHE A 39 -10.23 8.16 -6.60
N TYR A 40 -8.98 8.05 -6.21
CA TYR A 40 -8.23 9.14 -5.62
C TYR A 40 -6.83 9.20 -6.20
N PHE A 41 -6.22 10.38 -6.14
CA PHE A 41 -4.82 10.55 -6.53
C PHE A 41 -3.91 10.07 -5.42
N GLY A 42 -2.97 9.19 -5.76
CA GLY A 42 -1.88 8.82 -4.86
C GLY A 42 -0.92 9.98 -4.64
N ILE A 43 -0.20 9.93 -3.53
CA ILE A 43 0.88 10.89 -3.24
C ILE A 43 2.17 10.47 -3.95
N LEU A 44 3.10 11.42 -4.10
CA LEU A 44 4.44 11.18 -4.63
C LEU A 44 5.48 11.21 -3.49
N PRO A 45 6.48 10.31 -3.50
CA PRO A 45 6.56 9.12 -4.34
C PRO A 45 5.46 8.12 -3.95
N SER A 46 4.85 7.45 -4.95
CA SER A 46 3.87 6.40 -4.71
C SER A 46 4.61 5.11 -4.31
N ALA A 47 4.98 5.04 -3.06
CA ALA A 47 5.73 3.95 -2.45
C ALA A 47 5.21 3.69 -1.03
N THR A 48 5.30 2.44 -0.59
CA THR A 48 4.78 1.94 0.68
C THR A 48 5.06 2.87 1.87
N PRO A 49 6.32 3.33 2.11
CA PRO A 49 6.64 4.14 3.28
C PRO A 49 5.90 5.47 3.36
N TYR A 50 5.59 6.05 2.21
CA TYR A 50 4.91 7.34 2.12
C TYR A 50 3.39 7.16 2.02
N ALA A 51 2.94 6.40 1.04
CA ALA A 51 1.54 6.29 0.69
C ALA A 51 0.72 5.56 1.75
N ARG A 52 1.22 4.42 2.28
CA ARG A 52 0.48 3.64 3.27
C ARG A 52 0.42 4.33 4.63
N ASN A 53 1.52 4.94 5.07
CA ASN A 53 1.50 5.77 6.27
C ASN A 53 0.53 6.96 6.13
N ALA A 54 0.43 7.57 4.95
CA ALA A 54 -0.54 8.64 4.69
C ALA A 54 -1.99 8.14 4.76
N ILE A 55 -2.28 6.95 4.23
CA ILE A 55 -3.61 6.31 4.31
C ILE A 55 -4.01 6.10 5.78
N PHE A 56 -3.14 5.50 6.58
CA PHE A 56 -3.44 5.18 7.97
C PHE A 56 -3.47 6.40 8.88
N SER A 57 -2.60 7.38 8.68
CA SER A 57 -2.56 8.59 9.51
C SER A 57 -3.55 9.68 9.08
N GLY A 58 -3.95 9.69 7.80
CA GLY A 58 -4.71 10.78 7.19
C GLY A 58 -3.93 12.10 7.16
N TYR A 59 -2.59 12.02 7.11
CA TYR A 59 -1.67 13.14 6.96
C TYR A 59 -0.73 12.91 5.78
N PHE A 60 -0.21 13.98 5.19
CA PHE A 60 0.91 13.87 4.26
C PHE A 60 2.21 13.52 4.99
N PRO A 61 3.20 12.92 4.31
CA PRO A 61 4.44 12.49 4.95
C PRO A 61 5.17 13.56 5.76
N SER A 62 5.26 14.79 5.26
CA SER A 62 5.85 15.91 6.02
C SER A 62 5.05 16.30 7.27
N ASP A 63 3.75 16.11 7.23
CA ASP A 63 2.90 16.37 8.40
C ASP A 63 3.01 15.24 9.43
N ILE A 64 3.16 13.97 8.98
CA ILE A 64 3.41 12.83 9.88
C ILE A 64 4.72 13.06 10.65
N GLU A 65 5.80 13.41 9.96
CA GLU A 65 7.10 13.72 10.57
C GLU A 65 6.98 14.84 11.62
N ARG A 66 6.25 15.89 11.32
CA ARG A 66 6.06 17.04 12.22
C ARG A 66 5.18 16.73 13.43
N VAL A 67 4.07 16.00 13.21
CA VAL A 67 3.04 15.76 14.24
C VAL A 67 3.37 14.54 15.09
N PHE A 68 4.01 13.54 14.49
CA PHE A 68 4.35 12.27 15.11
C PHE A 68 5.83 11.89 14.93
N PRO A 69 6.78 12.75 15.34
CA PRO A 69 8.21 12.53 15.09
C PRO A 69 8.71 11.19 15.63
N ASN A 70 8.16 10.70 16.73
CA ASN A 70 8.52 9.42 17.34
C ASN A 70 7.95 8.19 16.62
N LEU A 71 6.98 8.38 15.73
CA LEU A 71 6.36 7.32 14.93
C LEU A 71 6.82 7.37 13.46
N TRP A 72 7.54 8.42 13.07
CA TRP A 72 8.13 8.55 11.75
C TRP A 72 9.56 8.03 11.77
N SER A 73 9.82 6.93 11.09
CA SER A 73 11.18 6.41 10.92
C SER A 73 11.87 7.11 9.75
N THR A 74 13.04 7.70 10.01
CA THR A 74 13.90 8.31 8.99
C THR A 74 15.05 7.39 8.59
N GLY A 75 15.07 6.16 9.09
CA GLY A 75 16.16 5.22 8.91
C GLY A 75 16.41 4.86 7.45
N ASP A 76 17.68 4.60 7.13
CA ASP A 76 18.12 4.04 5.85
C ASP A 76 17.73 2.55 5.72
N ASP A 77 17.03 2.06 6.71
CA ASP A 77 16.62 0.69 6.85
C ASP A 77 15.36 0.43 6.07
N ASP A 78 15.32 -0.74 5.48
CA ASP A 78 14.23 -1.52 4.94
C ASP A 78 12.85 -0.82 5.00
N ASP A 79 12.19 -0.70 3.86
CA ASP A 79 10.82 -0.14 3.73
C ASP A 79 9.84 -0.73 4.77
N TYR A 80 10.12 -1.94 5.25
CA TYR A 80 9.36 -2.61 6.31
C TYR A 80 9.44 -1.87 7.67
N SER A 81 10.60 -1.33 8.02
CA SER A 81 10.79 -0.62 9.30
C SER A 81 10.03 0.70 9.36
N MET A 82 9.81 1.34 8.22
CA MET A 82 9.09 2.60 8.12
C MET A 82 7.56 2.46 8.30
N ASN A 83 7.00 1.27 8.14
CA ASN A 83 5.57 0.98 8.22
C ASN A 83 5.17 0.17 9.47
N LYS A 84 5.94 0.25 10.54
CA LYS A 84 5.64 -0.50 11.77
C LYS A 84 4.55 0.11 12.65
N TYR A 85 4.23 1.39 12.46
CA TYR A 85 3.28 2.14 13.29
C TYR A 85 1.91 2.38 12.65
N GLU A 86 1.55 1.58 11.65
CA GLU A 86 0.29 1.74 10.90
C GLU A 86 -0.95 1.65 11.80
N LYS A 87 -0.93 0.75 12.79
CA LYS A 87 -2.01 0.63 13.78
C LYS A 87 -2.16 1.91 14.60
N GLU A 88 -1.07 2.40 15.14
CA GLU A 88 -1.02 3.62 15.96
C GLU A 88 -1.46 4.84 15.16
N PHE A 89 -1.08 4.93 13.89
CA PHE A 89 -1.55 5.98 13.00
C PHE A 89 -3.07 5.94 12.80
N LEU A 90 -3.63 4.74 12.60
CA LEU A 90 -5.08 4.59 12.45
C LEU A 90 -5.82 4.95 13.75
N GLU A 91 -5.32 4.55 14.91
CA GLU A 91 -5.86 4.93 16.20
C GLU A 91 -5.90 6.47 16.36
N LYS A 92 -4.79 7.14 16.06
CA LYS A 92 -4.70 8.61 16.10
C LYS A 92 -5.58 9.31 15.06
N LEU A 93 -5.77 8.71 13.88
CA LEU A 93 -6.71 9.21 12.89
C LEU A 93 -8.15 9.16 13.40
N LEU A 94 -8.56 8.04 13.98
CA LEU A 94 -9.91 7.87 14.53
C LEU A 94 -10.15 8.84 15.69
N GLU A 95 -9.19 8.98 16.61
CA GLU A 95 -9.25 9.94 17.71
C GLU A 95 -9.41 11.39 17.20
N ARG A 96 -8.56 11.82 16.28
CA ARG A 96 -8.63 13.16 15.67
C ARG A 96 -9.95 13.43 14.96
N ARG A 97 -10.51 12.41 14.29
CA ARG A 97 -11.81 12.49 13.63
C ARG A 97 -12.99 12.32 14.58
N ARG A 98 -12.70 12.13 15.88
CA ARG A 98 -13.71 11.88 16.92
C ARG A 98 -14.63 10.70 16.60
N VAL A 99 -14.09 9.69 15.91
CA VAL A 99 -14.80 8.45 15.60
C VAL A 99 -14.79 7.56 16.84
N LYS A 100 -15.97 7.24 17.36
CA LYS A 100 -16.12 6.28 18.46
C LYS A 100 -16.44 4.91 17.89
N LEU A 101 -15.55 3.96 18.09
CA LEU A 101 -15.81 2.55 17.75
C LEU A 101 -16.65 1.90 18.84
N ARG A 102 -17.48 0.91 18.43
CA ARG A 102 -18.29 0.10 19.36
C ARG A 102 -17.48 -1.02 20.05
N SER A 103 -16.28 -1.29 19.55
CA SER A 103 -15.31 -2.24 20.10
C SER A 103 -13.89 -1.76 19.77
N ASP A 104 -12.88 -2.42 20.32
CA ASP A 104 -11.48 -2.13 20.01
C ASP A 104 -11.17 -2.30 18.53
N LEU A 105 -10.28 -1.44 18.02
CA LEU A 105 -9.72 -1.58 16.68
C LEU A 105 -8.91 -2.87 16.57
N LYS A 106 -9.20 -3.68 15.57
CA LYS A 106 -8.35 -4.80 15.20
C LYS A 106 -7.48 -4.42 14.00
N TYR A 107 -6.17 -4.58 14.13
CA TYR A 107 -5.22 -4.42 13.03
C TYR A 107 -4.49 -5.73 12.76
N ILE A 108 -4.38 -6.12 11.48
CA ILE A 108 -3.79 -7.38 11.04
C ILE A 108 -2.92 -7.08 9.81
N LYS A 109 -1.70 -7.65 9.78
CA LYS A 109 -0.82 -7.59 8.61
C LYS A 109 -0.52 -9.02 8.15
N ILE A 110 -0.99 -9.38 6.96
CA ILE A 110 -0.82 -10.70 6.37
C ILE A 110 0.46 -10.67 5.52
N ILE A 111 1.50 -11.27 6.05
CA ILE A 111 2.82 -11.34 5.42
C ILE A 111 3.14 -12.72 4.85
N ASP A 112 2.43 -13.74 5.28
CA ASP A 112 2.61 -15.12 4.84
C ASP A 112 1.28 -15.87 4.68
N PRO A 113 1.23 -16.95 3.87
CA PRO A 113 0.01 -17.71 3.60
C PRO A 113 -0.56 -18.43 4.84
N GLU A 114 0.25 -18.90 5.76
CA GLU A 114 -0.20 -19.64 6.96
C GLU A 114 -0.94 -18.71 7.91
N TYR A 115 -0.42 -17.52 8.14
CA TYR A 115 -1.12 -16.50 8.92
C TYR A 115 -2.45 -16.10 8.26
N GLY A 116 -2.48 -16.02 6.92
CA GLY A 116 -3.71 -15.80 6.18
C GLY A 116 -4.77 -16.89 6.42
N LYS A 117 -4.38 -18.17 6.44
CA LYS A 117 -5.28 -19.30 6.77
C LYS A 117 -5.80 -19.23 8.19
N GLN A 118 -4.94 -18.94 9.16
CA GLN A 118 -5.34 -18.74 10.56
C GLN A 118 -6.36 -17.61 10.70
N MET A 119 -6.16 -16.52 9.99
CA MET A 119 -7.10 -15.40 10.00
C MET A 119 -8.47 -15.81 9.46
N VAL A 120 -8.53 -16.58 8.36
CA VAL A 120 -9.79 -17.11 7.81
C VAL A 120 -10.51 -18.01 8.84
N SER A 121 -9.78 -18.86 9.55
CA SER A 121 -10.33 -19.70 10.61
C SER A 121 -10.90 -18.88 11.77
N ASN A 122 -10.38 -17.69 12.02
CA ASN A 122 -10.80 -16.79 13.10
C ASN A 122 -11.80 -15.71 12.66
N ILE A 123 -12.35 -15.77 11.44
CA ILE A 123 -13.22 -14.72 10.90
C ILE A 123 -14.46 -14.48 11.79
N SER A 124 -15.01 -15.52 12.41
CA SER A 124 -16.14 -15.44 13.34
C SER A 124 -15.85 -14.59 14.59
N SER A 125 -14.60 -14.47 14.96
CA SER A 125 -14.16 -13.54 16.01
C SER A 125 -13.99 -12.12 15.44
N LEU A 126 -13.45 -11.99 14.23
CA LEU A 126 -13.19 -10.70 13.60
C LEU A 126 -14.48 -9.93 13.27
N VAL A 127 -15.55 -10.62 12.90
CA VAL A 127 -16.86 -9.98 12.62
C VAL A 127 -17.51 -9.38 13.87
N LYS A 128 -17.02 -9.67 15.07
CA LYS A 128 -17.47 -9.02 16.30
C LYS A 128 -16.87 -7.64 16.52
N ASN A 129 -15.77 -7.33 15.83
CA ASN A 129 -15.15 -6.01 15.91
C ASN A 129 -15.90 -5.01 15.01
N HIS A 130 -15.96 -3.76 15.46
CA HIS A 130 -16.57 -2.69 14.66
C HIS A 130 -15.69 -2.36 13.45
N LEU A 131 -14.38 -2.25 13.64
CA LEU A 131 -13.41 -1.99 12.59
C LEU A 131 -12.26 -2.98 12.66
N THR A 132 -12.04 -3.69 11.55
CA THR A 132 -10.85 -4.52 11.34
C THR A 132 -10.07 -3.98 10.14
N ALA A 133 -8.87 -3.48 10.36
CA ALA A 133 -7.94 -3.06 9.32
C ALA A 133 -6.99 -4.21 8.98
N ILE A 134 -6.86 -4.52 7.69
CA ILE A 134 -6.04 -5.64 7.20
C ILE A 134 -5.13 -5.14 6.10
N VAL A 135 -3.83 -5.39 6.22
CA VAL A 135 -2.84 -5.17 5.17
C VAL A 135 -2.45 -6.52 4.56
N VAL A 136 -2.45 -6.60 3.23
CA VAL A 136 -2.10 -7.82 2.48
C VAL A 136 -0.93 -7.51 1.56
N ASN A 137 0.24 -8.08 1.84
CA ASN A 137 1.49 -7.78 1.14
C ASN A 137 1.76 -8.68 -0.10
N PHE A 138 0.90 -9.64 -0.40
CA PHE A 138 1.21 -10.65 -1.42
C PHE A 138 1.46 -10.07 -2.81
N VAL A 139 0.68 -9.07 -3.23
CA VAL A 139 0.81 -8.50 -4.59
C VAL A 139 2.14 -7.77 -4.75
N ASP A 140 2.59 -7.08 -3.70
CA ASP A 140 3.92 -6.47 -3.66
C ASP A 140 5.03 -7.52 -3.73
N MET A 141 4.95 -8.57 -2.90
CA MET A 141 5.89 -9.70 -2.95
C MET A 141 5.93 -10.35 -4.33
N LEU A 142 4.79 -10.47 -5.01
CA LEU A 142 4.71 -11.01 -6.36
C LEU A 142 5.40 -10.08 -7.37
N ALA A 143 5.24 -8.77 -7.24
CA ALA A 143 5.89 -7.78 -8.10
C ALA A 143 7.41 -7.83 -7.97
N HIS A 144 7.93 -7.88 -6.74
CA HIS A 144 9.36 -8.05 -6.47
C HIS A 144 9.88 -9.39 -6.98
N SER A 145 9.20 -10.49 -6.67
CA SER A 145 9.60 -11.83 -7.10
C SER A 145 9.65 -11.97 -8.63
N ARG A 146 8.72 -11.32 -9.36
CA ARG A 146 8.75 -11.27 -10.83
C ARG A 146 10.03 -10.60 -11.35
N SER A 147 10.55 -9.61 -10.65
CA SER A 147 11.79 -8.93 -11.01
C SER A 147 13.02 -9.75 -10.70
N ASP A 148 12.99 -10.53 -9.63
CA ASP A 148 14.17 -11.21 -9.07
C ASP A 148 14.35 -12.64 -9.59
N PHE A 149 13.24 -13.36 -9.84
CA PHE A 149 13.31 -14.78 -10.21
C PHE A 149 13.08 -15.00 -11.72
N PRO A 150 14.05 -15.59 -12.46
CA PRO A 150 13.92 -15.84 -13.89
C PRO A 150 12.68 -16.67 -14.28
N ILE A 151 12.33 -17.67 -13.47
CA ILE A 151 11.16 -18.52 -13.72
C ILE A 151 9.85 -17.71 -13.71
N LEU A 152 9.72 -16.71 -12.85
CA LEU A 152 8.52 -15.86 -12.80
C LEU A 152 8.49 -14.89 -13.99
N LYS A 153 9.63 -14.47 -14.51
CA LYS A 153 9.70 -13.70 -15.77
C LYS A 153 9.22 -14.53 -16.96
N GLU A 154 9.50 -15.84 -16.95
CA GLU A 154 9.04 -16.75 -18.00
C GLU A 154 7.53 -17.04 -17.88
N ILE A 155 7.02 -17.27 -16.66
CA ILE A 155 5.59 -17.51 -16.40
C ILE A 155 4.74 -16.26 -16.65
N ALA A 156 5.25 -15.09 -16.33
CA ALA A 156 4.55 -13.81 -16.49
C ALA A 156 5.39 -12.80 -17.29
N PRO A 157 5.62 -13.08 -18.61
CA PRO A 157 6.50 -12.26 -19.44
C PRO A 157 5.91 -10.90 -19.78
N ASP A 158 4.60 -10.78 -19.76
CA ASP A 158 3.86 -9.56 -20.07
C ASP A 158 2.80 -9.25 -19.02
N GLU A 159 2.08 -8.14 -19.22
CA GLU A 159 1.07 -7.66 -18.28
C GLU A 159 -0.20 -8.53 -18.29
N SER A 160 -0.52 -9.20 -19.40
CA SER A 160 -1.64 -10.13 -19.46
C SER A 160 -1.39 -11.38 -18.63
N ALA A 161 -0.22 -11.99 -18.79
CA ALA A 161 0.22 -13.13 -18.00
C ALA A 161 0.32 -12.77 -16.50
N TYR A 162 0.77 -11.55 -16.19
CA TYR A 162 0.83 -11.06 -14.78
C TYR A 162 -0.56 -10.92 -14.16
N ARG A 163 -1.57 -10.41 -14.90
CA ARG A 163 -2.96 -10.39 -14.44
C ARG A 163 -3.51 -11.81 -14.24
N SER A 164 -3.20 -12.73 -15.15
CA SER A 164 -3.62 -14.13 -15.03
C SER A 164 -3.02 -14.80 -13.78
N LEU A 165 -1.76 -14.52 -13.49
CA LEU A 165 -1.09 -15.01 -12.27
C LEU A 165 -1.75 -14.45 -11.02
N THR A 166 -2.07 -13.14 -11.01
CA THR A 166 -2.81 -12.50 -9.91
C THR A 166 -4.20 -13.13 -9.72
N ASN A 167 -4.92 -13.39 -10.81
CA ASN A 167 -6.23 -14.03 -10.78
C ASN A 167 -6.16 -15.45 -10.18
N THR A 168 -5.19 -16.24 -10.63
CA THR A 168 -4.98 -17.60 -10.12
C THR A 168 -4.63 -17.58 -8.63
N TRP A 169 -3.73 -16.70 -8.22
CA TRP A 169 -3.44 -16.54 -6.79
C TRP A 169 -4.69 -16.16 -6.01
N PHE A 170 -5.43 -15.15 -6.47
CA PHE A 170 -6.59 -14.65 -5.74
C PHE A 170 -7.61 -15.74 -5.48
N THR A 171 -7.98 -16.52 -6.50
CA THR A 171 -9.02 -17.56 -6.41
C THR A 171 -8.65 -18.70 -5.46
N HIS A 172 -7.36 -18.92 -5.21
CA HIS A 172 -6.83 -19.94 -4.28
C HIS A 172 -6.35 -19.34 -2.93
N SER A 173 -6.46 -18.03 -2.75
CA SER A 173 -5.92 -17.34 -1.58
C SER A 173 -6.83 -17.42 -0.35
N SER A 174 -6.21 -17.22 0.80
CA SER A 174 -6.93 -16.97 2.05
C SER A 174 -7.78 -15.69 1.97
N LEU A 175 -7.34 -14.70 1.19
CA LEU A 175 -8.08 -13.47 0.97
C LEU A 175 -9.44 -13.74 0.30
N PHE A 176 -9.48 -14.55 -0.76
CA PHE A 176 -10.75 -14.91 -1.39
C PHE A 176 -11.64 -15.75 -0.48
N SER A 177 -11.04 -16.65 0.31
CA SER A 177 -11.77 -17.42 1.33
C SER A 177 -12.37 -16.51 2.40
N MET A 178 -11.69 -15.46 2.80
CA MET A 178 -12.21 -14.43 3.69
C MET A 178 -13.41 -13.68 3.06
N PHE A 179 -13.29 -13.24 1.82
CA PHE A 179 -14.42 -12.60 1.12
C PHE A 179 -15.67 -13.50 1.10
N LYS A 180 -15.52 -14.79 0.78
CA LYS A 180 -16.63 -15.76 0.79
C LYS A 180 -17.31 -15.89 2.16
N GLN A 181 -16.55 -15.82 3.25
CA GLN A 181 -17.12 -15.86 4.60
C GLN A 181 -17.80 -14.53 4.96
N LEU A 182 -17.17 -13.40 4.63
CA LEU A 182 -17.74 -12.07 4.88
C LEU A 182 -19.02 -11.82 4.09
N ALA A 183 -19.17 -12.39 2.90
CA ALA A 183 -20.40 -12.33 2.12
C ALA A 183 -21.61 -12.94 2.84
N ARG A 184 -21.38 -13.83 3.81
CA ARG A 184 -22.43 -14.45 4.66
C ARG A 184 -22.67 -13.67 5.96
N THR A 185 -21.90 -12.61 6.21
CA THR A 185 -22.02 -11.80 7.43
C THR A 185 -23.01 -10.66 7.18
N PRO A 186 -24.13 -10.61 7.93
CA PRO A 186 -25.13 -9.55 7.74
C PRO A 186 -24.52 -8.16 7.92
N ASN A 187 -24.84 -7.25 7.01
CA ASN A 187 -24.41 -5.84 7.04
C ASN A 187 -22.89 -5.63 7.09
N ALA A 188 -22.08 -6.61 6.69
CA ALA A 188 -20.65 -6.41 6.59
C ALA A 188 -20.32 -5.42 5.47
N THR A 189 -19.49 -4.44 5.78
CA THR A 189 -18.94 -3.50 4.80
C THR A 189 -17.46 -3.77 4.61
N ILE A 190 -17.04 -3.94 3.36
CA ILE A 190 -15.63 -4.15 3.02
C ILE A 190 -15.17 -2.96 2.17
N VAL A 191 -14.17 -2.25 2.64
CA VAL A 191 -13.49 -1.18 1.89
C VAL A 191 -12.14 -1.72 1.44
N VAL A 192 -11.94 -1.86 0.14
CA VAL A 192 -10.68 -2.30 -0.44
C VAL A 192 -9.97 -1.11 -1.05
N THR A 193 -8.70 -0.94 -0.75
CA THR A 193 -7.85 0.08 -1.35
C THR A 193 -6.43 -0.45 -1.56
N THR A 194 -5.61 0.35 -2.19
CA THR A 194 -4.16 0.12 -2.35
C THR A 194 -3.40 1.39 -2.01
N ASP A 195 -2.17 1.26 -1.60
CA ASP A 195 -1.27 2.39 -1.33
C ASP A 195 -0.55 2.86 -2.58
N HIS A 196 -0.19 1.95 -3.46
CA HIS A 196 0.41 2.21 -4.78
C HIS A 196 0.18 1.03 -5.72
N GLY A 197 0.66 1.15 -6.94
CA GLY A 197 0.76 0.06 -7.90
C GLY A 197 2.21 -0.18 -8.32
N SER A 198 2.40 -0.92 -9.40
CA SER A 198 3.70 -1.18 -10.01
C SER A 198 3.74 -0.71 -11.47
N VAL A 199 4.91 -0.33 -11.92
CA VAL A 199 5.16 0.09 -13.31
C VAL A 199 6.22 -0.84 -13.91
N ARG A 200 5.98 -1.32 -15.12
CA ARG A 200 6.99 -2.02 -15.89
C ARG A 200 8.00 -1.01 -16.43
N CYS A 201 9.18 -0.97 -15.82
CA CYS A 201 10.24 -0.07 -16.23
C CYS A 201 11.07 -0.71 -17.36
N LEU A 202 11.36 0.04 -18.40
CA LEU A 202 12.06 -0.43 -19.60
C LEU A 202 13.32 0.40 -19.91
N ARG A 203 13.40 1.64 -19.41
CA ARG A 203 14.46 2.58 -19.75
C ARG A 203 15.27 2.98 -18.52
N GLY A 204 16.53 2.55 -18.46
CA GLY A 204 17.46 2.99 -17.43
C GLY A 204 17.85 4.46 -17.60
N SER A 205 17.91 5.21 -16.51
CA SER A 205 18.39 6.59 -16.50
C SER A 205 19.47 6.80 -15.46
N LYS A 206 20.55 7.48 -15.87
CA LYS A 206 21.65 7.77 -14.96
C LYS A 206 21.25 8.82 -13.94
N VAL A 207 21.41 8.47 -12.67
CA VAL A 207 21.31 9.39 -11.55
C VAL A 207 22.70 9.59 -10.95
N VAL A 208 23.08 10.83 -10.73
CA VAL A 208 24.31 11.22 -10.02
C VAL A 208 23.91 11.66 -8.63
N GLY A 209 24.54 11.11 -7.61
CA GLY A 209 24.29 11.44 -6.21
C GLY A 209 25.52 11.17 -5.36
N ASP A 210 25.46 11.55 -4.08
CA ASP A 210 26.47 11.24 -3.09
C ASP A 210 26.23 9.85 -2.45
N ARG A 211 27.07 9.49 -1.48
CA ARG A 211 27.00 8.19 -0.80
C ARG A 211 25.73 7.99 0.04
N GLU A 212 25.09 9.08 0.42
CA GLU A 212 23.86 9.09 1.22
C GLU A 212 22.60 9.06 0.35
N THR A 213 22.74 8.96 -0.98
CA THR A 213 21.60 8.86 -1.89
C THR A 213 20.91 7.52 -1.74
N SER A 214 19.56 7.55 -1.58
CA SER A 214 18.76 6.34 -1.45
C SER A 214 18.90 5.40 -2.66
N THR A 215 18.72 4.11 -2.45
CA THR A 215 18.91 3.06 -3.46
C THR A 215 17.67 2.72 -4.28
N ASN A 216 16.49 3.27 -3.92
CA ASN A 216 15.23 2.99 -4.62
C ASN A 216 15.34 3.23 -6.14
N LEU A 217 14.67 2.40 -6.92
CA LEU A 217 14.78 2.44 -8.39
C LEU A 217 13.98 3.60 -9.01
N ARG A 218 12.74 3.81 -8.55
CA ARG A 218 11.80 4.77 -9.15
C ARG A 218 11.83 6.16 -8.52
N TYR A 219 12.43 6.30 -7.36
CA TYR A 219 12.67 7.60 -6.72
C TYR A 219 13.99 7.55 -5.95
N LYS A 220 14.60 8.70 -5.81
CA LYS A 220 15.80 8.84 -4.98
C LYS A 220 15.72 10.14 -4.21
N TYR A 221 16.32 10.15 -3.04
CA TYR A 221 16.50 11.37 -2.27
C TYR A 221 17.97 11.44 -1.77
N GLY A 222 18.44 12.65 -1.60
CA GLY A 222 19.82 12.93 -1.16
C GLY A 222 20.13 14.41 -1.27
N ARG A 223 21.33 14.79 -0.86
CA ARG A 223 21.75 16.19 -0.87
C ARG A 223 22.00 16.71 -2.29
N ASN A 224 22.74 15.94 -3.09
CA ASN A 224 23.24 16.33 -4.40
C ASN A 224 22.74 15.42 -5.53
N VAL A 225 21.46 15.07 -5.49
CA VAL A 225 20.88 14.14 -6.47
C VAL A 225 20.54 14.88 -7.76
N LYS A 226 20.99 14.37 -8.92
CA LYS A 226 20.74 14.93 -10.25
C LYS A 226 20.40 13.84 -11.25
N ALA A 227 19.43 14.11 -12.11
CA ALA A 227 19.06 13.28 -13.26
C ALA A 227 18.68 14.17 -14.45
N ASP A 228 18.53 13.57 -15.64
CA ASP A 228 18.00 14.27 -16.81
C ASP A 228 16.54 14.67 -16.55
N ALA A 229 16.21 15.94 -16.72
CA ALA A 229 14.86 16.46 -16.51
C ALA A 229 13.80 15.86 -17.46
N ARG A 230 14.21 15.29 -18.60
CA ARG A 230 13.33 14.54 -19.50
C ARG A 230 12.90 13.22 -18.88
N HIS A 231 13.76 12.58 -18.06
CA HIS A 231 13.56 11.25 -17.49
C HIS A 231 13.02 11.29 -16.06
N ALA A 232 13.17 12.40 -15.36
CA ALA A 232 12.78 12.50 -13.96
C ALA A 232 12.23 13.88 -13.60
N LEU A 233 11.36 13.90 -12.60
CA LEU A 233 10.93 15.10 -11.89
C LEU A 233 11.96 15.39 -10.79
N HIS A 234 12.52 16.58 -10.79
CA HIS A 234 13.44 17.05 -9.74
C HIS A 234 12.72 17.97 -8.77
N ILE A 235 12.73 17.62 -7.50
CA ILE A 235 12.08 18.34 -6.42
C ILE A 235 13.16 18.88 -5.48
N SER A 236 13.47 20.17 -5.61
CA SER A 236 14.42 20.89 -4.76
C SER A 236 13.78 21.50 -3.51
N ARG A 237 12.45 21.56 -3.48
CA ARG A 237 11.64 22.06 -2.35
C ARG A 237 10.64 21.00 -1.93
N PRO A 238 11.06 20.00 -1.13
CA PRO A 238 10.21 18.87 -0.74
C PRO A 238 8.90 19.29 -0.09
N GLU A 239 8.89 20.37 0.68
CA GLU A 239 7.71 20.91 1.35
C GLU A 239 6.56 21.30 0.40
N GLN A 240 6.87 21.71 -0.84
CA GLN A 240 5.84 22.01 -1.85
C GLN A 240 5.07 20.75 -2.28
N TYR A 241 5.69 19.58 -2.12
CA TYR A 241 5.12 18.27 -2.42
C TYR A 241 4.72 17.50 -1.16
N ARG A 242 4.70 18.18 -0.01
CA ARG A 242 4.40 17.55 1.29
C ARG A 242 5.31 16.37 1.64
N LEU A 243 6.56 16.41 1.14
CA LEU A 243 7.59 15.43 1.43
C LEU A 243 8.41 15.85 2.65
N PRO A 244 8.90 14.89 3.44
CA PRO A 244 9.73 15.17 4.60
C PRO A 244 11.12 15.67 4.16
N ARG A 245 11.74 16.47 5.03
CA ARG A 245 13.14 16.88 4.86
C ARG A 245 14.04 15.92 5.63
N ARG A 246 14.96 15.28 4.92
CA ARG A 246 16.04 14.51 5.53
C ARG A 246 17.29 15.36 5.60
N GLY A 247 17.38 16.25 6.60
CA GLY A 247 18.45 17.23 6.74
C GLY A 247 18.14 18.57 6.03
N MET A 248 19.13 19.49 6.05
CA MET A 248 18.95 20.88 5.60
C MET A 248 18.76 21.03 4.08
N THR A 249 19.29 20.11 3.27
CA THR A 249 19.31 20.20 1.80
C THR A 249 18.91 18.89 1.13
N THR A 250 17.68 18.44 1.40
CA THR A 250 17.17 17.22 0.74
C THR A 250 16.53 17.57 -0.58
N ASN A 251 16.96 16.89 -1.65
CA ASN A 251 16.32 16.88 -2.94
C ASN A 251 15.69 15.51 -3.20
N TYR A 252 14.59 15.47 -3.95
CA TYR A 252 14.01 14.24 -4.46
C TYR A 252 14.06 14.22 -5.98
N ILE A 253 14.27 13.03 -6.53
CA ILE A 253 14.12 12.72 -7.95
C ILE A 253 13.09 11.60 -8.06
N ILE A 254 12.09 11.79 -8.89
CA ILE A 254 11.04 10.80 -9.17
C ILE A 254 11.05 10.50 -10.65
N ALA A 255 11.23 9.24 -11.01
CA ALA A 255 11.27 8.80 -12.41
C ALA A 255 9.91 9.01 -13.08
N LYS A 256 9.93 9.51 -14.31
CA LYS A 256 8.76 9.67 -15.18
C LYS A 256 8.50 8.38 -15.95
N GLU A 257 7.29 8.21 -16.45
CA GLU A 257 6.91 7.11 -17.35
C GLU A 257 7.50 5.75 -16.91
N ASP A 258 8.20 5.08 -17.82
CA ASP A 258 8.86 3.78 -17.63
C ASP A 258 10.38 3.90 -17.38
N PHE A 259 10.88 5.08 -17.05
CA PHE A 259 12.27 5.27 -16.60
C PHE A 259 12.50 4.73 -15.18
N TYR A 260 13.75 4.32 -14.90
CA TYR A 260 14.19 3.91 -13.56
C TYR A 260 15.66 4.23 -13.33
#